data_ed0c88018ab3c8a980d7787c3a08e22e
#
_entry.id   ed0c88018ab3c8a980d7787c3a08e22e
#
_cell.length_a   1.000
_cell.length_b   1.000
_cell.length_c   1.000
_cell.angle_alpha   90.00
_cell.angle_beta   90.00
_cell.angle_gamma   90.00
#
_symmetry.space_group_name_H-M   'P 1'
#
loop_
_entity.id
_entity.type
_entity.pdbx_description
1 polymer ?
#
loop_
_entity_poly.entity_id
_entity_poly.type
_entity_poly.pdbx_seq_one_letter_code
_entity_poly.pdbx_strand_id
1 'polypeptide(L)'
;MVSNDSAGAEILSSWVRQNPGNIYSYILGEPAEKIFKRKIKPLINILSDEFETIIKDYDCVITGTSQSSDLEKKAIICSKKYNIKVISILDYWVNFAPRFFINESMIFPDEVWVTDKYALLNAKKELPGANIVLHNNP
;
A
#
# COMPACT_ATOMS: atom_id res chain seq x y z
N MET A 1 -4.44 -5.37 3.74
CA MET A 1 -3.85 -4.99 2.45
C MET A 1 -4.81 -4.11 1.67
N VAL A 2 -4.30 -3.01 1.12
CA VAL A 2 -5.11 -2.07 0.34
C VAL A 2 -4.42 -1.82 -1.01
N SER A 3 -5.09 -2.02 -2.12
CA SER A 3 -4.51 -1.80 -3.44
C SER A 3 -5.56 -1.54 -4.51
N ASN A 4 -5.25 -0.64 -5.42
CA ASN A 4 -6.05 -0.37 -6.61
C ASN A 4 -5.31 -0.77 -7.89
N ASP A 5 -4.05 -0.38 -8.03
CA ASP A 5 -3.26 -0.58 -9.24
C ASP A 5 -2.69 -1.98 -9.40
N SER A 6 -2.40 -2.35 -10.66
CA SER A 6 -1.87 -3.67 -11.01
C SER A 6 -0.51 -3.94 -10.39
N ALA A 7 0.43 -3.00 -10.50
CA ALA A 7 1.79 -3.23 -10.07
C ALA A 7 1.90 -3.38 -8.55
N GLY A 8 1.21 -2.52 -7.79
CA GLY A 8 1.09 -2.66 -6.35
C GLY A 8 0.45 -4.00 -5.95
N ALA A 9 -0.59 -4.41 -6.66
CA ALA A 9 -1.26 -5.68 -6.41
C ALA A 9 -0.36 -6.90 -6.67
N GLU A 10 0.49 -6.84 -7.71
CA GLU A 10 1.46 -7.91 -8.00
C GLU A 10 2.46 -8.09 -6.84
N ILE A 11 3.00 -7.01 -6.30
CA ILE A 11 3.93 -7.03 -5.18
C ILE A 11 3.23 -7.47 -3.89
N LEU A 12 2.11 -6.85 -3.54
CA LEU A 12 1.38 -7.17 -2.31
C LEU A 12 0.88 -8.62 -2.27
N SER A 13 0.37 -9.13 -3.38
CA SER A 13 -0.06 -10.53 -3.45
C SER A 13 1.11 -11.50 -3.31
N SER A 14 2.29 -11.15 -3.82
CA SER A 14 3.51 -11.93 -3.59
C SER A 14 3.95 -11.88 -2.13
N TRP A 15 3.87 -10.71 -1.49
CA TRP A 15 4.13 -10.55 -0.07
C TRP A 15 3.25 -11.48 0.79
N VAL A 16 1.94 -11.50 0.54
CA VAL A 16 0.99 -12.37 1.26
C VAL A 16 1.39 -13.83 1.13
N ARG A 17 1.76 -14.27 -0.07
CA ARG A 17 2.18 -15.66 -0.32
C ARG A 17 3.47 -16.04 0.42
N GLN A 18 4.37 -15.09 0.61
CA GLN A 18 5.63 -15.32 1.32
C GLN A 18 5.51 -15.22 2.84
N ASN A 19 4.41 -14.66 3.34
CA ASN A 19 4.17 -14.48 4.76
C ASN A 19 2.83 -15.14 5.19
N PRO A 20 2.68 -16.46 5.03
CA PRO A 20 1.40 -17.15 5.23
C PRO A 20 0.96 -17.24 6.70
N GLY A 21 1.84 -16.91 7.64
CA GLY A 21 1.53 -16.96 9.08
C GLY A 21 0.71 -15.80 9.61
N ASN A 22 0.45 -14.77 8.79
CA ASN A 22 -0.34 -13.63 9.18
C ASN A 22 -1.82 -13.80 8.79
N ILE A 23 -2.69 -13.07 9.48
CA ILE A 23 -4.11 -12.99 9.14
C ILE A 23 -4.33 -11.74 8.30
N TYR A 24 -4.87 -11.94 7.11
CA TYR A 24 -5.07 -10.87 6.14
C TYR A 24 -6.54 -10.55 5.90
N SER A 25 -6.81 -9.28 5.68
CA SER A 25 -8.03 -8.79 5.03
C SER A 25 -7.66 -7.82 3.91
N TYR A 26 -8.53 -7.68 2.93
CA TYR A 26 -8.22 -7.01 1.68
C TYR A 26 -9.26 -5.94 1.35
N ILE A 27 -8.78 -4.74 1.01
CA ILE A 27 -9.59 -3.69 0.39
C ILE A 27 -8.97 -3.45 -0.98
N LEU A 28 -9.64 -3.89 -2.01
CA LEU A 28 -9.10 -3.96 -3.36
C LEU A 28 -10.02 -3.23 -4.35
N GLY A 29 -9.44 -2.30 -5.09
CA GLY A 29 -10.07 -1.74 -6.28
C GLY A 29 -9.75 -2.57 -7.53
N GLU A 30 -10.26 -2.17 -8.67
CA GLU A 30 -9.91 -2.75 -9.97
C GLU A 30 -8.72 -1.99 -10.56
N PRO A 31 -7.69 -2.66 -11.09
CA PRO A 31 -7.58 -4.10 -11.39
C PRO A 31 -6.98 -4.98 -10.28
N ALA A 32 -6.65 -4.43 -9.12
CA ALA A 32 -5.98 -5.17 -8.04
C ALA A 32 -6.75 -6.43 -7.61
N GLU A 33 -8.08 -6.35 -7.51
CA GLU A 33 -8.91 -7.49 -7.10
C GLU A 33 -8.74 -8.70 -8.04
N LYS A 34 -8.69 -8.48 -9.35
CA LYS A 34 -8.48 -9.56 -10.33
C LYS A 34 -7.13 -10.25 -10.15
N ILE A 35 -6.10 -9.47 -9.82
CA ILE A 35 -4.74 -9.99 -9.60
C ILE A 35 -4.70 -10.83 -8.33
N PHE A 36 -5.26 -10.33 -7.23
CA PHE A 36 -5.34 -11.08 -5.98
C PHE A 36 -6.14 -12.38 -6.13
N LYS A 37 -7.29 -12.36 -6.80
CA LYS A 37 -8.10 -13.57 -7.10
C LYS A 37 -7.34 -14.62 -7.89
N ARG A 38 -6.43 -14.20 -8.77
CA ARG A 38 -5.61 -15.14 -9.56
C ARG A 38 -4.50 -15.77 -8.70
N LYS A 39 -3.88 -15.00 -7.81
CA LYS A 39 -2.67 -15.41 -7.07
C LYS A 39 -2.95 -16.03 -5.70
N ILE A 40 -4.03 -15.63 -5.05
CA ILE A 40 -4.39 -16.05 -3.70
C ILE A 40 -5.68 -16.86 -3.76
N LYS A 41 -5.61 -18.14 -3.45
CA LYS A 41 -6.76 -19.04 -3.51
C LYS A 41 -6.83 -19.89 -2.24
N PRO A 42 -7.96 -19.87 -1.52
CA PRO A 42 -9.10 -18.98 -1.75
C PRO A 42 -8.79 -17.54 -1.32
N LEU A 43 -9.28 -16.56 -2.06
CA LEU A 43 -9.26 -15.18 -1.62
C LEU A 43 -10.48 -14.93 -0.72
N ILE A 44 -10.22 -14.81 0.57
CA ILE A 44 -11.23 -14.56 1.60
C ILE A 44 -10.99 -13.21 2.26
N ASN A 45 -11.96 -12.74 3.07
CA ASN A 45 -11.86 -11.46 3.78
C ASN A 45 -11.65 -10.25 2.87
N ILE A 46 -12.30 -10.24 1.69
CA ILE A 46 -12.40 -9.02 0.89
C ILE A 46 -13.42 -8.12 1.58
N LEU A 47 -13.00 -6.92 1.94
CA LEU A 47 -13.78 -5.97 2.69
C LEU A 47 -14.25 -4.82 1.79
N SER A 48 -15.29 -4.13 2.23
CA SER A 48 -15.68 -2.86 1.63
C SER A 48 -14.62 -1.77 1.94
N ASP A 49 -14.71 -0.63 1.29
CA ASP A 49 -13.83 0.52 1.53
C ASP A 49 -14.17 1.33 2.80
N GLU A 50 -14.89 0.73 3.75
CA GLU A 50 -15.22 1.32 5.05
C GLU A 50 -14.03 1.20 6.03
N PHE A 51 -13.01 2.01 5.82
CA PHE A 51 -11.76 1.95 6.59
C PHE A 51 -11.95 2.12 8.08
N GLU A 52 -12.82 3.03 8.52
CA GLU A 52 -12.97 3.37 9.95
C GLU A 52 -13.49 2.22 10.81
N THR A 53 -14.28 1.34 10.25
CA THR A 53 -14.81 0.18 10.97
C THR A 53 -13.87 -1.01 10.97
N ILE A 54 -13.00 -1.09 9.96
CA ILE A 54 -12.19 -2.28 9.67
C ILE A 54 -10.77 -2.12 10.25
N ILE A 55 -10.18 -0.96 10.06
CA ILE A 55 -8.73 -0.76 10.24
C ILE A 55 -8.28 -0.94 11.69
N LYS A 56 -9.14 -0.65 12.65
CA LYS A 56 -8.86 -0.73 14.09
C LYS A 56 -8.56 -2.16 14.58
N ASP A 57 -9.01 -3.15 13.84
CA ASP A 57 -8.86 -4.56 14.21
C ASP A 57 -7.52 -5.17 13.76
N TYR A 58 -6.67 -4.36 13.12
CA TYR A 58 -5.41 -4.82 12.54
C TYR A 58 -4.20 -4.12 13.15
N ASP A 59 -3.08 -4.82 13.20
CA ASP A 59 -1.81 -4.29 13.72
C ASP A 59 -1.10 -3.40 12.72
N CYS A 60 -1.32 -3.62 11.43
CA CYS A 60 -0.64 -2.90 10.36
C CYS A 60 -1.49 -2.87 9.09
N VAL A 61 -1.43 -1.76 8.39
CA VAL A 61 -1.98 -1.61 7.04
C VAL A 61 -0.83 -1.54 6.04
N ILE A 62 -0.87 -2.36 5.00
CA ILE A 62 0.10 -2.29 3.91
C ILE A 62 -0.66 -1.93 2.63
N THR A 63 -0.20 -0.89 1.95
CA THR A 63 -0.83 -0.37 0.74
C THR A 63 0.09 -0.48 -0.47
N GLY A 64 -0.48 -0.64 -1.65
CA GLY A 64 0.17 -0.20 -2.87
C GLY A 64 0.20 1.32 -2.95
N THR A 65 0.44 1.85 -4.14
CA THR A 65 0.35 3.29 -4.43
C THR A 65 -0.32 3.49 -5.79
N SER A 66 -1.14 4.51 -5.91
CA SER A 66 -1.83 4.84 -7.17
C SER A 66 -1.81 6.34 -7.43
N GLN A 67 -1.71 6.71 -8.70
CA GLN A 67 -1.94 8.09 -9.15
C GLN A 67 -3.41 8.34 -9.46
N SER A 68 -4.11 7.33 -9.98
CA SER A 68 -5.47 7.44 -10.51
C SER A 68 -6.56 7.20 -9.47
N SER A 69 -6.21 6.64 -8.33
CA SER A 69 -7.14 6.30 -7.25
C SER A 69 -6.70 6.90 -5.93
N ASP A 70 -7.66 7.28 -5.12
CA ASP A 70 -7.43 7.76 -3.76
C ASP A 70 -7.59 6.66 -2.70
N LEU A 71 -7.82 5.42 -3.12
CA LEU A 71 -8.08 4.30 -2.20
C LEU A 71 -6.96 4.13 -1.18
N GLU A 72 -5.72 4.03 -1.64
CA GLU A 72 -4.54 3.86 -0.79
C GLU A 72 -4.27 5.10 0.08
N LYS A 73 -4.48 6.30 -0.48
CA LYS A 73 -4.32 7.56 0.26
C LYS A 73 -5.32 7.67 1.40
N LYS A 74 -6.57 7.30 1.19
CA LYS A 74 -7.60 7.23 2.24
C LYS A 74 -7.23 6.24 3.33
N ALA A 75 -6.65 5.10 2.95
CA ALA A 75 -6.15 4.12 3.92
C ALA A 75 -5.02 4.69 4.78
N ILE A 76 -4.08 5.45 4.21
CA ILE A 76 -3.02 6.12 4.96
C ILE A 76 -3.62 7.12 5.97
N ILE A 77 -4.52 7.99 5.51
CA ILE A 77 -5.17 8.99 6.37
C ILE A 77 -5.89 8.32 7.54
N CYS A 78 -6.68 7.29 7.25
CA CYS A 78 -7.44 6.57 8.26
C CYS A 78 -6.53 5.84 9.26
N SER A 79 -5.48 5.20 8.79
CA SER A 79 -4.50 4.52 9.65
C SER A 79 -3.85 5.48 10.63
N LYS A 80 -3.43 6.65 10.14
CA LYS A 80 -2.83 7.68 10.99
C LYS A 80 -3.81 8.26 12.02
N LYS A 81 -5.06 8.46 11.63
CA LYS A 81 -6.12 8.91 12.54
C LYS A 81 -6.29 7.98 13.75
N TYR A 82 -6.13 6.68 13.56
CA TYR A 82 -6.30 5.67 14.59
C TYR A 82 -4.99 5.11 15.16
N ASN A 83 -3.86 5.72 14.84
CA ASN A 83 -2.52 5.27 15.27
C ASN A 83 -2.21 3.81 14.90
N ILE A 84 -2.70 3.36 13.75
CA ILE A 84 -2.37 2.06 13.18
C ILE A 84 -1.17 2.24 12.25
N LYS A 85 -0.15 1.40 12.40
CA LYS A 85 1.03 1.44 11.54
C LYS A 85 0.62 1.27 10.08
N VAL A 86 1.11 2.14 9.20
CA VAL A 86 0.83 2.06 7.76
C VAL A 86 2.13 2.11 6.95
N ILE A 87 2.24 1.18 6.01
CA ILE A 87 3.37 1.04 5.09
C ILE A 87 2.84 1.10 3.68
N SER A 88 3.49 1.88 2.81
CA SER A 88 3.17 1.91 1.38
C SER A 88 4.33 1.37 0.56
N ILE A 89 4.05 0.51 -0.41
CA ILE A 89 5.05 -0.03 -1.32
C ILE A 89 5.04 0.74 -2.63
N LEU A 90 6.18 1.33 -2.98
CA LEU A 90 6.40 1.94 -4.28
C LEU A 90 6.80 0.89 -5.30
N ASP A 91 6.03 0.81 -6.35
CA ASP A 91 6.13 -0.18 -7.42
C ASP A 91 6.72 0.39 -8.72
N TYR A 92 7.28 1.59 -8.65
CA TYR A 92 7.78 2.34 -9.81
C TYR A 92 9.06 3.11 -9.46
N TRP A 93 9.69 3.75 -10.46
CA TRP A 93 10.96 4.48 -10.26
C TRP A 93 10.84 6.01 -10.34
N VAL A 94 9.69 6.52 -10.77
CA VAL A 94 9.44 7.95 -10.99
C VAL A 94 7.98 8.32 -10.65
N ASN A 95 7.71 9.62 -10.57
CA ASN A 95 6.38 10.17 -10.31
C ASN A 95 5.80 9.72 -8.96
N PHE A 96 6.59 9.80 -7.92
CA PHE A 96 6.19 9.38 -6.59
C PHE A 96 5.27 10.37 -5.89
N ALA A 97 5.53 11.68 -6.02
CA ALA A 97 4.79 12.72 -5.32
C ALA A 97 3.26 12.67 -5.54
N PRO A 98 2.73 12.51 -6.77
CA PRO A 98 1.28 12.44 -6.99
C PRO A 98 0.61 11.26 -6.29
N ARG A 99 1.35 10.20 -5.98
CA ARG A 99 0.84 9.00 -5.30
C ARG A 99 0.52 9.23 -3.83
N PHE A 100 1.06 10.31 -3.26
CA PHE A 100 0.87 10.70 -1.85
C PHE A 100 0.20 12.06 -1.69
N PHE A 101 -0.30 12.65 -2.78
CA PHE A 101 -0.95 13.95 -2.76
C PHE A 101 -2.47 13.80 -2.81
N ILE A 102 -3.16 14.37 -1.82
CA ILE A 102 -4.61 14.38 -1.72
C ILE A 102 -5.06 15.61 -0.92
N ASN A 103 -6.19 16.22 -1.31
CA ASN A 103 -6.75 17.39 -0.62
C ASN A 103 -5.73 18.52 -0.44
N GLU A 104 -4.96 18.82 -1.49
CA GLU A 104 -3.94 19.88 -1.53
C GLU A 104 -2.78 19.67 -0.53
N SER A 105 -2.59 18.45 -0.04
CA SER A 105 -1.55 18.11 0.92
C SER A 105 -0.84 16.81 0.56
N MET A 106 0.45 16.74 0.94
CA MET A 106 1.19 15.48 0.95
C MET A 106 0.82 14.69 2.20
N ILE A 107 0.52 13.41 2.03
CA ILE A 107 0.32 12.47 3.13
C ILE A 107 1.34 11.35 2.99
N PHE A 108 2.05 11.06 4.08
CA PHE A 108 3.02 9.97 4.09
C PHE A 108 2.59 8.86 5.05
N PRO A 109 2.78 7.58 4.68
CA PRO A 109 2.69 6.47 5.62
C PRO A 109 3.84 6.55 6.65
N ASP A 110 3.84 5.65 7.61
CA ASP A 110 4.96 5.54 8.56
C ASP A 110 6.25 5.09 7.88
N GLU A 111 6.13 4.24 6.87
CA GLU A 111 7.25 3.80 6.03
C GLU A 111 6.82 3.73 4.56
N VAL A 112 7.71 4.15 3.68
CA VAL A 112 7.60 3.93 2.23
C VAL A 112 8.65 2.89 1.84
N TRP A 113 8.22 1.72 1.43
CA TRP A 113 9.12 0.66 1.01
C TRP A 113 9.42 0.76 -0.49
N VAL A 114 10.69 0.67 -0.81
CA VAL A 114 11.21 0.59 -2.18
C VAL A 114 12.01 -0.69 -2.35
N THR A 115 12.03 -1.23 -3.56
CA THR A 115 12.55 -2.59 -3.80
C THR A 115 13.99 -2.62 -4.31
N ASP A 116 14.54 -1.48 -4.68
CA ASP A 116 15.92 -1.37 -5.17
C ASP A 116 16.57 -0.03 -4.81
N LYS A 117 17.89 0.03 -4.98
CA LYS A 117 18.69 1.22 -4.64
C LYS A 117 18.38 2.42 -5.53
N TYR A 118 17.96 2.18 -6.76
CA TYR A 118 17.62 3.25 -7.69
C TYR A 118 16.32 3.94 -7.27
N ALA A 119 15.30 3.15 -6.96
CA ALA A 119 14.06 3.65 -6.39
C ALA A 119 14.28 4.37 -5.06
N LEU A 120 15.20 3.87 -4.21
CA LEU A 120 15.56 4.51 -2.95
C LEU A 120 16.11 5.93 -3.15
N LEU A 121 17.05 6.09 -4.08
CA LEU A 121 17.65 7.41 -4.36
C LEU A 121 16.61 8.40 -4.90
N ASN A 122 15.79 7.97 -5.85
CA ASN A 122 14.75 8.80 -6.43
C ASN A 122 13.66 9.15 -5.42
N ALA A 123 13.22 8.20 -4.62
CA ALA A 123 12.21 8.43 -3.59
C ALA A 123 12.68 9.43 -2.53
N LYS A 124 13.91 9.35 -2.08
CA LYS A 124 14.49 10.33 -1.14
C LYS A 124 14.53 11.74 -1.71
N LYS A 125 14.73 11.86 -3.01
CA LYS A 125 14.76 13.14 -3.72
C LYS A 125 13.37 13.71 -3.95
N GLU A 126 12.41 12.87 -4.37
CA GLU A 126 11.04 13.31 -4.72
C GLU A 126 10.11 13.44 -3.50
N LEU A 127 10.38 12.71 -2.42
CA LEU A 127 9.56 12.65 -1.23
C LEU A 127 10.34 13.10 0.02
N PRO A 128 10.79 14.37 0.06
CA PRO A 128 11.48 14.88 1.25
C PRO A 128 10.53 14.84 2.46
N GLY A 129 11.00 14.31 3.57
CA GLY A 129 10.20 14.13 4.79
C GLY A 129 9.52 12.76 4.93
N ALA A 130 9.49 11.92 3.89
CA ALA A 130 9.03 10.55 3.99
C ALA A 130 10.13 9.62 4.55
N ASN A 131 9.74 8.63 5.33
CA ASN A 131 10.63 7.58 5.82
C ASN A 131 10.75 6.48 4.75
N ILE A 132 11.80 6.56 3.93
CA ILE A 132 12.03 5.62 2.82
C ILE A 132 12.88 4.45 3.29
N VAL A 133 12.40 3.24 3.12
CA VAL A 133 13.06 2.01 3.54
C VAL A 133 13.31 1.11 2.34
N LEU A 134 14.57 0.68 2.16
CA LEU A 134 14.90 -0.33 1.16
C LEU A 134 14.47 -1.70 1.68
N HIS A 135 13.57 -2.33 0.98
CA HIS A 135 13.04 -3.64 1.31
C HIS A 135 13.22 -4.59 0.12
N ASN A 136 13.58 -5.83 0.37
CA ASN A 136 13.72 -6.81 -0.71
C ASN A 136 12.37 -7.03 -1.42
N ASN A 137 12.42 -7.10 -2.74
CA ASN A 137 11.23 -7.39 -3.54
C ASN A 137 10.73 -8.81 -3.20
N PRO A 138 9.46 -8.95 -2.80
CA PRO A 138 8.88 -10.25 -2.51
C PRO A 138 8.61 -11.09 -3.76
#